data_52b8081179d8042f0d8a7d998868f2b3
#
_entry.id   52b8081179d8042f0d8a7d998868f2b3
#
_cell.length_a   1.000
_cell.length_b   1.000
_cell.length_c   1.000
_cell.angle_alpha   90.00
_cell.angle_beta   90.00
_cell.angle_gamma   90.00
#
_symmetry.space_group_name_H-M   'P 1'
#
loop_
_entity.id
_entity.type
_entity.pdbx_description
1 polymer ?
#
loop_
_entity_poly.entity_id
_entity_poly.type
_entity_poly.pdbx_seq_one_letter_code
_entity_poly.pdbx_strand_id
1 'polypeptide(L)'
;DSSVPYVLVENSRRALAVMAANYYGHPADSMTMVAVTGTNGKTTTTYLLKAILEQELGAKVGLIGTNQDLIGDEVVPTERTTPESLELQELFARMRSAGCTHVVMEASSHALALDRVYGIHYAVGIFTNLTQDHLDFHKTMEAYCDAKAILFQNCDVGVCNADDPWTERLLQNA
;
A
#
# COMPACT_ATOMS: atom_id res chain seq x y z
N ASP A 1 -20.96 2.46 27.66
CA ASP A 1 -22.24 1.74 27.71
C ASP A 1 -21.93 0.23 27.77
N SER A 2 -22.23 -0.40 28.91
CA SER A 2 -21.91 -1.83 29.14
C SER A 2 -22.86 -2.79 28.40
N SER A 3 -23.82 -2.26 27.66
CA SER A 3 -24.78 -3.06 26.87
C SER A 3 -24.24 -3.46 25.49
N VAL A 4 -23.17 -2.84 25.02
CA VAL A 4 -22.56 -3.14 23.73
C VAL A 4 -21.29 -3.97 23.94
N PRO A 5 -21.19 -5.16 23.34
CA PRO A 5 -19.96 -5.94 23.39
C PRO A 5 -18.79 -5.14 22.79
N TYR A 6 -17.66 -5.12 23.47
CA TYR A 6 -16.45 -4.48 22.97
C TYR A 6 -15.21 -5.29 23.32
N VAL A 7 -14.16 -5.10 22.54
CA VAL A 7 -12.84 -5.68 22.80
C VAL A 7 -11.84 -4.53 22.99
N LEU A 8 -11.16 -4.53 24.12
CA LEU A 8 -10.11 -3.56 24.40
C LEU A 8 -8.82 -4.02 23.72
N VAL A 9 -8.20 -3.14 22.93
CA VAL A 9 -6.97 -3.39 22.19
C VAL A 9 -6.00 -2.23 22.37
N GLU A 10 -4.70 -2.49 22.27
CA GLU A 10 -3.66 -1.44 22.38
C GLU A 10 -3.69 -0.49 21.19
N ASN A 11 -3.92 -1.00 19.98
CA ASN A 11 -3.99 -0.22 18.74
C ASN A 11 -5.21 -0.65 17.92
N SER A 12 -6.24 0.21 17.89
CA SER A 12 -7.49 -0.09 17.19
C SER A 12 -7.33 -0.14 15.67
N ARG A 13 -6.37 0.59 15.08
CA ARG A 13 -6.11 0.55 13.64
C ARG A 13 -5.48 -0.77 13.21
N ARG A 14 -4.49 -1.25 13.95
CA ARG A 14 -3.90 -2.58 13.72
C ARG A 14 -4.90 -3.70 13.95
N ALA A 15 -5.68 -3.60 15.03
CA ALA A 15 -6.75 -4.57 15.28
C ALA A 15 -7.76 -4.62 14.13
N LEU A 16 -8.18 -3.46 13.61
CA LEU A 16 -9.08 -3.39 12.45
C LEU A 16 -8.43 -4.04 11.21
N ALA A 17 -7.16 -3.76 10.93
CA ALA A 17 -6.47 -4.35 9.78
C ALA A 17 -6.40 -5.88 9.85
N VAL A 18 -6.08 -6.43 11.04
CA VAL A 18 -6.05 -7.88 11.27
C VAL A 18 -7.45 -8.48 11.16
N MET A 19 -8.46 -7.86 11.75
CA MET A 19 -9.85 -8.33 11.68
C MET A 19 -10.38 -8.32 10.24
N ALA A 20 -10.07 -7.26 9.48
CA ALA A 20 -10.46 -7.16 8.08
C ALA A 20 -9.78 -8.26 7.22
N ALA A 21 -8.48 -8.48 7.40
CA ALA A 21 -7.76 -9.56 6.72
C ALA A 21 -8.37 -10.93 7.03
N ASN A 22 -8.63 -11.21 8.31
CA ASN A 22 -9.29 -12.47 8.74
C ASN A 22 -10.68 -12.61 8.13
N TYR A 23 -11.49 -11.55 8.15
CA TYR A 23 -12.86 -11.57 7.62
C TYR A 23 -12.91 -11.90 6.12
N TYR A 24 -11.99 -11.33 5.35
CA TYR A 24 -11.90 -11.56 3.90
C TYR A 24 -11.00 -12.76 3.53
N GLY A 25 -10.47 -13.50 4.50
CA GLY A 25 -9.67 -14.71 4.29
C GLY A 25 -8.32 -14.43 3.64
N HIS A 26 -7.62 -13.41 4.13
CA HIS A 26 -6.26 -13.03 3.73
C HIS A 26 -6.06 -12.96 2.20
N PRO A 27 -6.83 -12.14 1.48
CA PRO A 27 -6.82 -12.17 0.02
C PRO A 27 -5.46 -11.77 -0.58
N ALA A 28 -4.71 -10.90 0.09
CA ALA A 28 -3.39 -10.47 -0.37
C ALA A 28 -2.37 -11.61 -0.46
N ASP A 29 -2.47 -12.65 0.39
CA ASP A 29 -1.51 -13.76 0.45
C ASP A 29 -1.53 -14.63 -0.83
N SER A 30 -2.58 -14.54 -1.62
CA SER A 30 -2.73 -15.30 -2.86
C SER A 30 -2.35 -14.52 -4.13
N MET A 31 -1.87 -13.30 -3.98
CA MET A 31 -1.49 -12.42 -5.08
C MET A 31 -0.08 -11.87 -4.86
N THR A 32 0.64 -11.59 -5.95
CA THR A 32 1.93 -10.90 -5.87
C THR A 32 1.68 -9.41 -5.64
N MET A 33 2.04 -8.94 -4.46
CA MET A 33 1.81 -7.56 -4.05
C MET A 33 3.01 -6.68 -4.35
N VAL A 34 2.82 -5.57 -5.07
CA VAL A 34 3.83 -4.55 -5.36
C VAL A 34 3.34 -3.20 -4.85
N ALA A 35 4.13 -2.52 -4.04
CA ALA A 35 3.78 -1.19 -3.55
C ALA A 35 4.78 -0.13 -3.97
N VAL A 36 4.27 1.05 -4.32
CA VAL A 36 5.08 2.21 -4.70
C VAL A 36 4.83 3.34 -3.71
N THR A 37 5.90 3.83 -3.10
CA THR A 37 5.88 5.02 -2.24
C THR A 37 6.81 6.11 -2.76
N GLY A 38 6.67 7.31 -2.25
CA GLY A 38 7.45 8.50 -2.64
C GLY A 38 6.56 9.74 -2.61
N THR A 39 7.12 10.92 -2.85
CA THR A 39 6.34 12.14 -2.98
C THR A 39 5.67 12.17 -4.34
N ASN A 40 6.44 12.07 -5.42
CA ASN A 40 5.98 12.18 -6.79
C ASN A 40 6.22 10.87 -7.57
N GLY A 41 5.46 10.66 -8.65
CA GLY A 41 5.67 9.57 -9.59
C GLY A 41 4.99 8.24 -9.22
N LYS A 42 4.36 8.11 -8.04
CA LYS A 42 3.66 6.88 -7.63
C LYS A 42 2.65 6.42 -8.67
N THR A 43 1.71 7.27 -9.02
CA THR A 43 0.64 6.97 -9.99
C THR A 43 1.19 6.54 -11.35
N THR A 44 2.15 7.30 -11.89
CA THR A 44 2.77 6.95 -13.17
C THR A 44 3.46 5.58 -13.10
N THR A 45 4.21 5.33 -12.03
CA THR A 45 4.93 4.06 -11.84
C THR A 45 3.96 2.88 -11.70
N THR A 46 2.86 3.03 -10.95
CA THR A 46 1.87 1.95 -10.80
C THR A 46 1.18 1.61 -12.10
N TYR A 47 0.81 2.59 -12.92
CA TYR A 47 0.22 2.35 -14.24
C TYR A 47 1.20 1.69 -15.22
N LEU A 48 2.47 2.11 -15.23
CA LEU A 48 3.50 1.49 -16.06
C LEU A 48 3.75 0.03 -15.63
N LEU A 49 3.86 -0.23 -14.33
CA LEU A 49 4.04 -1.59 -13.81
C LEU A 49 2.84 -2.49 -14.17
N LYS A 50 1.61 -1.99 -14.00
CA LYS A 50 0.41 -2.73 -14.41
C LYS A 50 0.51 -3.12 -15.89
N ALA A 51 0.78 -2.16 -16.77
CA ALA A 51 0.87 -2.42 -18.21
C ALA A 51 1.96 -3.44 -18.56
N ILE A 52 3.14 -3.34 -17.92
CA ILE A 52 4.25 -4.28 -18.14
C ILE A 52 3.88 -5.68 -17.68
N LEU A 53 3.31 -5.83 -16.46
CA LEU A 53 2.93 -7.13 -15.92
C LEU A 53 1.84 -7.81 -16.77
N GLU A 54 0.88 -7.03 -17.27
CA GLU A 54 -0.18 -7.55 -18.16
C GLU A 54 0.39 -7.97 -19.51
N GLN A 55 1.25 -7.17 -20.09
CA GLN A 55 1.84 -7.45 -21.41
C GLN A 55 2.82 -8.62 -21.36
N GLU A 56 3.76 -8.63 -20.43
CA GLU A 56 4.85 -9.59 -20.39
C GLU A 56 4.49 -10.94 -19.76
N LEU A 57 3.60 -10.91 -18.76
CA LEU A 57 3.23 -12.11 -18.02
C LEU A 57 1.83 -12.64 -18.38
N GLY A 58 1.04 -11.90 -19.16
CA GLY A 58 -0.37 -12.20 -19.37
C GLY A 58 -1.17 -12.18 -18.05
N ALA A 59 -0.68 -11.47 -17.03
CA ALA A 59 -1.28 -11.41 -15.71
C ALA A 59 -2.54 -10.55 -15.73
N LYS A 60 -3.55 -10.90 -14.94
CA LYS A 60 -4.61 -9.95 -14.59
C LYS A 60 -4.17 -9.18 -13.36
N VAL A 61 -4.06 -7.86 -13.49
CA VAL A 61 -3.47 -6.99 -12.47
C VAL A 61 -4.53 -6.08 -11.84
N GLY A 62 -4.59 -6.07 -10.49
CA GLY A 62 -5.29 -5.05 -9.74
C GLY A 62 -4.42 -3.81 -9.58
N LEU A 63 -5.02 -2.61 -9.61
CA LEU A 63 -4.33 -1.35 -9.33
C LEU A 63 -5.08 -0.59 -8.25
N ILE A 64 -4.34 -0.03 -7.29
CA ILE A 64 -4.89 0.84 -6.24
C ILE A 64 -4.13 2.16 -6.25
N GLY A 65 -4.82 3.27 -6.45
CA GLY A 65 -4.13 4.54 -6.57
C GLY A 65 -5.00 5.78 -6.55
N THR A 66 -4.35 6.91 -6.69
CA THR A 66 -4.95 8.24 -6.52
C THR A 66 -6.10 8.54 -7.49
N ASN A 67 -5.97 8.10 -8.75
CA ASN A 67 -6.94 8.48 -9.78
C ASN A 67 -8.18 7.56 -9.75
N GLN A 68 -7.96 6.27 -9.58
CA GLN A 68 -8.99 5.24 -9.53
C GLN A 68 -8.35 3.91 -9.09
N ASP A 69 -9.17 3.00 -8.63
CA ASP A 69 -8.78 1.61 -8.46
C ASP A 69 -9.22 0.80 -9.69
N LEU A 70 -8.46 -0.24 -10.04
CA LEU A 70 -8.77 -1.12 -11.19
C LEU A 70 -8.75 -2.58 -10.76
N ILE A 71 -9.76 -3.34 -11.19
CA ILE A 71 -9.78 -4.81 -11.09
C ILE A 71 -9.63 -5.37 -12.52
N GLY A 72 -8.39 -5.59 -12.95
CA GLY A 72 -8.11 -5.71 -14.39
C GLY A 72 -8.48 -4.41 -15.11
N ASP A 73 -9.50 -4.45 -15.97
CA ASP A 73 -10.00 -3.28 -16.71
C ASP A 73 -11.24 -2.64 -16.07
N GLU A 74 -11.82 -3.26 -15.05
CA GLU A 74 -12.97 -2.71 -14.33
C GLU A 74 -12.53 -1.53 -13.47
N VAL A 75 -13.14 -0.37 -13.70
CA VAL A 75 -12.88 0.85 -12.90
C VAL A 75 -13.72 0.82 -11.63
N VAL A 76 -13.05 1.00 -10.49
CA VAL A 76 -13.67 1.17 -9.18
C VAL A 76 -13.37 2.59 -8.70
N PRO A 77 -14.38 3.41 -8.40
CA PRO A 77 -14.16 4.74 -7.86
C PRO A 77 -13.39 4.69 -6.54
N THR A 78 -12.49 5.64 -6.33
CA THR A 78 -11.72 5.77 -5.09
C THR A 78 -11.85 7.17 -4.52
N GLU A 79 -11.81 7.28 -3.20
CA GLU A 79 -11.80 8.56 -2.47
C GLU A 79 -10.39 8.88 -1.92
N ARG A 80 -9.49 7.90 -1.92
CA ARG A 80 -8.15 8.02 -1.32
C ARG A 80 -7.11 7.28 -2.16
N THR A 81 -5.90 7.81 -2.18
CA THR A 81 -4.74 7.16 -2.79
C THR A 81 -4.53 5.72 -2.26
N THR A 82 -4.74 5.53 -0.97
CA THR A 82 -4.66 4.23 -0.29
C THR A 82 -5.87 4.12 0.64
N PRO A 83 -6.81 3.20 0.40
CA PRO A 83 -8.00 3.01 1.23
C PRO A 83 -7.72 2.69 2.70
N GLU A 84 -8.72 2.77 3.56
CA GLU A 84 -8.65 2.27 4.93
C GLU A 84 -8.60 0.73 4.93
N SER A 85 -8.12 0.13 6.02
CA SER A 85 -7.79 -1.31 6.04
C SER A 85 -8.96 -2.23 5.70
N LEU A 86 -10.19 -1.89 6.12
CA LEU A 86 -11.37 -2.70 5.79
C LEU A 86 -11.70 -2.64 4.30
N GLU A 87 -11.75 -1.44 3.73
CA GLU A 87 -12.00 -1.20 2.30
C GLU A 87 -10.91 -1.84 1.43
N LEU A 88 -9.66 -1.77 1.91
CA LEU A 88 -8.51 -2.35 1.22
C LEU A 88 -8.61 -3.89 1.14
N GLN A 89 -8.97 -4.56 2.23
CA GLN A 89 -9.13 -6.01 2.25
C GLN A 89 -10.34 -6.47 1.43
N GLU A 90 -11.43 -5.70 1.42
CA GLU A 90 -12.57 -5.92 0.53
C GLU A 90 -12.16 -5.85 -0.94
N LEU A 91 -11.40 -4.81 -1.30
CA LEU A 91 -10.92 -4.61 -2.66
C LEU A 91 -9.99 -5.75 -3.09
N PHE A 92 -9.07 -6.19 -2.23
CA PHE A 92 -8.24 -7.37 -2.49
C PHE A 92 -9.07 -8.64 -2.68
N ALA A 93 -10.12 -8.86 -1.89
CA ALA A 93 -11.02 -10.01 -2.04
C ALA A 93 -11.76 -9.98 -3.39
N ARG A 94 -12.19 -8.79 -3.83
CA ARG A 94 -12.79 -8.62 -5.17
C ARG A 94 -11.77 -8.88 -6.28
N MET A 95 -10.53 -8.37 -6.15
CA MET A 95 -9.44 -8.61 -7.10
C MET A 95 -9.11 -10.10 -7.22
N ARG A 96 -8.97 -10.79 -6.09
CA ARG A 96 -8.77 -12.25 -6.05
C ARG A 96 -9.91 -13.00 -6.73
N SER A 97 -11.15 -12.66 -6.41
CA SER A 97 -12.34 -13.30 -7.00
C SER A 97 -12.47 -13.05 -8.49
N ALA A 98 -11.99 -11.93 -8.98
CA ALA A 98 -11.92 -11.60 -10.40
C ALA A 98 -10.74 -12.28 -11.13
N GLY A 99 -9.88 -13.02 -10.41
CA GLY A 99 -8.75 -13.73 -10.98
C GLY A 99 -7.49 -12.87 -11.14
N CYS A 100 -7.38 -11.75 -10.42
CA CYS A 100 -6.12 -11.01 -10.38
C CYS A 100 -5.04 -11.87 -9.69
N THR A 101 -3.86 -11.93 -10.30
CA THR A 101 -2.68 -12.64 -9.78
C THR A 101 -1.64 -11.68 -9.20
N HIS A 102 -1.73 -10.42 -9.58
CA HIS A 102 -0.83 -9.35 -9.14
C HIS A 102 -1.65 -8.13 -8.71
N VAL A 103 -1.13 -7.39 -7.76
CA VAL A 103 -1.66 -6.08 -7.35
C VAL A 103 -0.53 -5.08 -7.30
N VAL A 104 -0.70 -3.96 -7.97
CA VAL A 104 0.21 -2.82 -7.89
C VAL A 104 -0.50 -1.67 -7.20
N MET A 105 0.07 -1.15 -6.11
CA MET A 105 -0.61 -0.12 -5.32
C MET A 105 0.28 1.06 -4.94
N GLU A 106 -0.33 2.23 -4.82
CA GLU A 106 0.28 3.38 -4.19
C GLU A 106 0.19 3.24 -2.67
N ALA A 107 1.32 3.24 -1.97
CA ALA A 107 1.40 3.29 -0.52
C ALA A 107 1.75 4.71 -0.07
N SER A 108 0.73 5.49 0.31
CA SER A 108 0.93 6.84 0.81
C SER A 108 1.59 6.82 2.20
N SER A 109 2.35 7.87 2.53
CA SER A 109 2.98 7.98 3.86
C SER A 109 1.96 8.00 5.01
N HIS A 110 0.78 8.59 4.76
CA HIS A 110 -0.33 8.55 5.71
C HIS A 110 -0.84 7.13 5.93
N ALA A 111 -0.99 6.35 4.85
CA ALA A 111 -1.45 4.96 4.97
C ALA A 111 -0.47 4.09 5.75
N LEU A 112 0.82 4.28 5.51
CA LEU A 112 1.89 3.60 6.23
C LEU A 112 1.92 4.01 7.72
N ALA A 113 1.93 5.31 8.01
CA ALA A 113 1.95 5.84 9.37
C ALA A 113 0.67 5.55 10.17
N LEU A 114 -0.47 5.42 9.51
CA LEU A 114 -1.77 5.17 10.14
C LEU A 114 -2.18 3.69 10.10
N ASP A 115 -1.25 2.77 9.88
CA ASP A 115 -1.47 1.33 9.89
C ASP A 115 -2.58 0.84 8.91
N ARG A 116 -2.92 1.58 7.84
CA ARG A 116 -3.94 1.16 6.86
C ARG A 116 -3.54 -0.10 6.10
N VAL A 117 -2.23 -0.28 5.90
CA VAL A 117 -1.62 -1.40 5.19
C VAL A 117 -0.97 -2.41 6.15
N TYR A 118 -1.29 -2.34 7.44
CA TYR A 118 -0.70 -3.23 8.45
C TYR A 118 -1.01 -4.70 8.15
N GLY A 119 0.02 -5.54 8.24
CA GLY A 119 -0.08 -6.98 7.99
C GLY A 119 -0.08 -7.39 6.52
N ILE A 120 0.05 -6.45 5.58
CA ILE A 120 0.26 -6.78 4.17
C ILE A 120 1.76 -6.97 3.94
N HIS A 121 2.12 -8.09 3.31
CA HIS A 121 3.47 -8.37 2.84
C HIS A 121 3.59 -8.10 1.34
N TYR A 122 4.70 -7.50 0.92
CA TYR A 122 4.93 -7.11 -0.47
C TYR A 122 6.11 -7.89 -1.06
N ALA A 123 5.94 -8.43 -2.25
CA ALA A 123 7.06 -9.01 -2.99
C ALA A 123 8.08 -7.91 -3.38
N VAL A 124 7.57 -6.71 -3.74
CA VAL A 124 8.43 -5.58 -4.10
C VAL A 124 7.91 -4.29 -3.50
N GLY A 125 8.77 -3.55 -2.81
CA GLY A 125 8.56 -2.16 -2.40
C GLY A 125 9.39 -1.21 -3.24
N ILE A 126 8.80 -0.13 -3.76
CA ILE A 126 9.48 0.83 -4.64
C ILE A 126 9.45 2.22 -4.01
N PHE A 127 10.61 2.88 -3.94
CA PHE A 127 10.76 4.29 -3.54
C PHE A 127 11.17 5.14 -4.73
N THR A 128 10.34 6.13 -5.06
CA THR A 128 10.59 7.02 -6.21
C THR A 128 11.43 8.24 -5.84
N ASN A 129 11.01 9.00 -4.84
CA ASN A 129 11.69 10.22 -4.35
C ASN A 129 11.05 10.76 -3.07
N LEU A 130 11.75 11.69 -2.40
CA LEU A 130 11.21 12.44 -1.28
C LEU A 130 11.50 13.94 -1.43
N THR A 131 10.47 14.73 -1.62
CA THR A 131 10.51 16.19 -1.62
C THR A 131 9.55 16.75 -0.57
N GLN A 132 9.66 18.03 -0.24
CA GLN A 132 8.83 18.64 0.79
C GLN A 132 7.34 18.52 0.44
N ASP A 133 6.60 17.80 1.28
CA ASP A 133 5.15 17.63 1.22
C ASP A 133 4.64 17.11 2.57
N HIS A 134 3.34 17.25 2.85
CA HIS A 134 2.67 16.65 4.02
C HIS A 134 3.32 16.95 5.39
N LEU A 135 4.04 18.08 5.53
CA LEU A 135 4.66 18.46 6.80
C LEU A 135 3.65 18.94 7.85
N ASP A 136 2.44 19.28 7.44
CA ASP A 136 1.28 19.48 8.33
C ASP A 136 0.99 18.22 9.17
N PHE A 137 1.17 17.04 8.59
CA PHE A 137 0.99 15.75 9.24
C PHE A 137 2.28 15.21 9.86
N HIS A 138 3.36 15.07 9.08
CA HIS A 138 4.60 14.42 9.51
C HIS A 138 5.51 15.32 10.36
N LYS A 139 5.31 16.64 10.35
CA LYS A 139 6.06 17.68 11.07
C LYS A 139 7.48 17.91 10.55
N THR A 140 8.25 16.87 10.23
CA THR A 140 9.61 16.95 9.71
C THR A 140 9.81 16.07 8.48
N MET A 141 10.83 16.36 7.69
CA MET A 141 11.21 15.52 6.54
C MET A 141 11.73 14.15 6.97
N GLU A 142 12.39 14.08 8.12
CA GLU A 142 12.87 12.84 8.72
C GLU A 142 11.69 11.92 9.07
N ALA A 143 10.67 12.42 9.78
CA ALA A 143 9.47 11.64 10.11
C ALA A 143 8.69 11.24 8.84
N TYR A 144 8.69 12.08 7.81
CA TYR A 144 8.10 11.76 6.53
C TYR A 144 8.85 10.62 5.80
N CYS A 145 10.18 10.64 5.83
CA CYS A 145 11.02 9.56 5.33
C CYS A 145 10.79 8.26 6.12
N ASP A 146 10.82 8.33 7.45
CA ASP A 146 10.64 7.17 8.34
C ASP A 146 9.27 6.52 8.15
N ALA A 147 8.21 7.30 7.91
CA ALA A 147 6.90 6.77 7.57
C ALA A 147 6.92 5.95 6.26
N LYS A 148 7.70 6.37 5.25
CA LYS A 148 7.84 5.60 4.00
C LYS A 148 8.72 4.36 4.16
N ALA A 149 9.70 4.40 5.09
CA ALA A 149 10.57 3.26 5.39
C ALA A 149 9.78 2.05 5.91
N ILE A 150 8.59 2.25 6.50
CA ILE A 150 7.70 1.16 6.95
C ILE A 150 7.38 0.17 5.81
N LEU A 151 7.26 0.64 4.56
CA LEU A 151 7.04 -0.26 3.42
C LEU A 151 8.16 -1.29 3.29
N PHE A 152 9.41 -0.85 3.48
CA PHE A 152 10.61 -1.69 3.28
C PHE A 152 10.88 -2.64 4.43
N GLN A 153 10.21 -2.47 5.56
CA GLN A 153 10.19 -3.46 6.66
C GLN A 153 9.25 -4.65 6.36
N ASN A 154 8.42 -4.52 5.32
CA ASN A 154 7.36 -5.48 4.97
C ASN A 154 7.43 -5.91 3.51
N CYS A 155 8.60 -5.88 2.87
CA CYS A 155 8.79 -6.37 1.49
C CYS A 155 10.01 -7.27 1.38
N ASP A 156 9.97 -8.20 0.39
CA ASP A 156 11.09 -9.09 0.10
C ASP A 156 12.21 -8.36 -0.63
N VAL A 157 11.86 -7.47 -1.57
CA VAL A 157 12.79 -6.72 -2.40
C VAL A 157 12.44 -5.23 -2.36
N GLY A 158 13.43 -4.41 -2.03
CA GLY A 158 13.35 -2.96 -2.10
C GLY A 158 14.01 -2.41 -3.37
N VAL A 159 13.30 -1.59 -4.13
CA VAL A 159 13.83 -0.84 -5.28
C VAL A 159 13.82 0.64 -4.93
N CYS A 160 14.98 1.27 -4.85
CA CYS A 160 15.12 2.65 -4.41
C CYS A 160 15.82 3.50 -5.46
N ASN A 161 15.38 4.75 -5.58
CA ASN A 161 16.07 5.74 -6.40
C ASN A 161 17.40 6.15 -5.73
N ALA A 162 18.52 5.70 -6.27
CA ALA A 162 19.83 5.95 -5.71
C ALA A 162 20.27 7.42 -5.77
N ASP A 163 19.65 8.22 -6.64
CA ASP A 163 19.98 9.65 -6.79
C ASP A 163 19.23 10.54 -5.77
N ASP A 164 18.24 9.97 -5.05
CA ASP A 164 17.51 10.72 -4.03
C ASP A 164 18.30 10.77 -2.71
N PRO A 165 18.56 11.97 -2.14
CA PRO A 165 19.37 12.11 -0.94
C PRO A 165 18.76 11.45 0.31
N TRP A 166 17.46 11.11 0.31
CA TRP A 166 16.79 10.45 1.41
C TRP A 166 16.87 8.92 1.35
N THR A 167 17.36 8.36 0.26
CA THR A 167 17.46 6.91 0.08
C THR A 167 18.30 6.24 1.15
N GLU A 168 19.43 6.84 1.53
CA GLU A 168 20.30 6.28 2.58
C GLU A 168 19.56 6.20 3.93
N ARG A 169 18.86 7.28 4.35
CA ARG A 169 18.06 7.27 5.57
C ARG A 169 16.92 6.28 5.51
N LEU A 170 16.23 6.20 4.38
CA LEU A 170 15.13 5.26 4.18
C LEU A 170 15.61 3.81 4.39
N LEU A 171 16.78 3.45 3.84
CA LEU A 171 17.35 2.12 3.97
C LEU A 171 17.87 1.81 5.39
N GLN A 172 18.31 2.81 6.15
CA GLN A 172 18.70 2.62 7.55
C GLN A 172 17.52 2.22 8.45
N ASN A 173 16.29 2.61 8.07
CA ASN A 173 15.06 2.33 8.81
C ASN A 173 14.22 1.21 8.16
N ALA A 174 14.75 0.57 7.15
CA ALA A 174 14.09 -0.53 6.43
C ALA A 174 14.23 -1.89 7.16
#